data_302da3952989a725e71596aa56dee737
#
_entry.id   302da3952989a725e71596aa56dee737
#
_cell.length_a   1.000
_cell.length_b   1.000
_cell.length_c   1.000
_cell.angle_alpha   90.00
_cell.angle_beta   90.00
_cell.angle_gamma   90.00
#
_symmetry.space_group_name_H-M   'P 1'
#
loop_
_entity.id
_entity.type
_entity.pdbx_description
1 polymer ?
#
loop_
_entity_poly.entity_id
_entity_poly.type
_entity_poly.pdbx_seq_one_letter_code
_entity_poly.pdbx_strand_id
1 'polypeptide(L)'
;MQIITAEDYRLYGGLKRPELESSVEMMITAANALITSLLGMDDADAVDQLINTKPTRRKYFLSSPSATSVTKVTINDNEIDPEQYKLYSDGIILLKFNPPEGYMDVAYTQGGFNPIPEDLKLAACMLVDHWHKQDYRQAKTIGGETVTFNSTKSGIPEHIRTIIEVYRRV
;
A
#
# COMPACT_ATOMS: atom_id res chain seq x y z
N MET A 1 2.65 -3.35 5.56
CA MET A 1 1.40 -2.82 6.17
C MET A 1 0.37 -3.94 6.31
N GLN A 2 -0.38 -4.02 7.42
CA GLN A 2 -1.45 -5.00 7.62
C GLN A 2 -2.78 -4.40 7.18
N ILE A 3 -3.37 -4.89 6.08
CA ILE A 3 -4.65 -4.42 5.52
C ILE A 3 -5.81 -5.06 6.28
N ILE A 4 -5.75 -6.38 6.48
CA ILE A 4 -6.75 -7.15 7.23
C ILE A 4 -6.09 -8.03 8.28
N THR A 5 -6.84 -8.29 9.34
CA THR A 5 -6.52 -9.26 10.40
C THR A 5 -7.30 -10.55 10.21
N ALA A 6 -6.93 -11.59 10.96
CA ALA A 6 -7.73 -12.82 11.04
C ALA A 6 -9.16 -12.54 11.54
N GLU A 7 -9.32 -11.56 12.42
CA GLU A 7 -10.63 -11.14 12.92
C GLU A 7 -11.48 -10.49 11.84
N ASP A 8 -10.89 -9.59 11.02
CA ASP A 8 -11.61 -8.97 9.90
C ASP A 8 -12.12 -10.03 8.92
N TYR A 9 -11.31 -11.04 8.61
CA TYR A 9 -11.71 -12.14 7.73
C TYR A 9 -12.81 -13.01 8.33
N ARG A 10 -12.76 -13.27 9.63
CA ARG A 10 -13.81 -14.03 10.35
C ARG A 10 -15.15 -13.28 10.32
N LEU A 11 -15.14 -11.98 10.56
CA LEU A 11 -16.32 -11.13 10.49
C LEU A 11 -16.91 -11.12 9.07
N TYR A 12 -16.05 -10.99 8.05
CA TYR A 12 -16.46 -11.06 6.65
C TYR A 12 -17.13 -12.39 6.29
N GLY A 13 -16.53 -13.51 6.69
CA GLY A 13 -17.02 -14.86 6.41
C GLY A 13 -18.18 -15.32 7.31
N GLY A 14 -18.57 -14.54 8.32
CA GLY A 14 -19.57 -14.95 9.32
C GLY A 14 -19.16 -16.20 10.11
N LEU A 15 -17.84 -16.44 10.24
CA LEU A 15 -17.32 -17.66 10.85
C LEU A 15 -17.47 -17.63 12.37
N LYS A 16 -18.16 -18.65 12.91
CA LYS A 16 -18.40 -18.77 14.35
C LYS A 16 -17.21 -19.38 15.12
N ARG A 17 -16.28 -20.04 14.43
CA ARG A 17 -15.11 -20.68 15.07
C ARG A 17 -14.03 -19.64 15.38
N PRO A 18 -13.42 -19.69 16.58
CA PRO A 18 -12.39 -18.73 16.96
C PRO A 18 -11.07 -18.91 16.20
N GLU A 19 -10.76 -20.13 15.78
CA GLU A 19 -9.51 -20.47 15.11
C GLU A 19 -9.73 -20.64 13.61
N LEU A 20 -8.86 -20.03 12.82
CA LEU A 20 -8.76 -20.22 11.38
C LEU A 20 -7.82 -21.38 11.09
N GLU A 21 -8.00 -22.03 9.96
CA GLU A 21 -7.02 -22.98 9.46
C GLU A 21 -5.70 -22.26 9.13
N SER A 22 -4.57 -22.89 9.43
CA SER A 22 -3.24 -22.30 9.16
C SER A 22 -3.05 -21.91 7.70
N SER A 23 -3.71 -22.61 6.78
CA SER A 23 -3.74 -22.27 5.35
C SER A 23 -4.38 -20.91 5.09
N VAL A 24 -5.46 -20.59 5.80
CA VAL A 24 -6.18 -19.30 5.67
C VAL A 24 -5.34 -18.17 6.27
N GLU A 25 -4.67 -18.39 7.39
CA GLU A 25 -3.76 -17.40 7.98
C GLU A 25 -2.59 -17.07 7.05
N MET A 26 -2.04 -18.08 6.38
CA MET A 26 -1.02 -17.86 5.32
C MET A 26 -1.57 -17.06 4.16
N MET A 27 -2.82 -17.31 3.72
CA MET A 27 -3.47 -16.55 2.65
C MET A 27 -3.72 -15.10 3.06
N ILE A 28 -4.10 -14.83 4.32
CA ILE A 28 -4.26 -13.47 4.86
C ILE A 28 -2.92 -12.71 4.79
N THR A 29 -1.84 -13.38 5.23
CA THR A 29 -0.49 -12.80 5.17
C THR A 29 -0.07 -12.49 3.73
N ALA A 30 -0.32 -13.42 2.81
CA ALA A 30 -0.01 -13.25 1.39
C ALA A 30 -0.86 -12.15 0.74
N ALA A 31 -2.15 -12.04 1.09
CA ALA A 31 -3.04 -10.99 0.57
C ALA A 31 -2.59 -9.60 1.05
N ASN A 32 -2.24 -9.47 2.33
CA ASN A 32 -1.67 -8.23 2.87
C ASN A 32 -0.40 -7.82 2.12
N ALA A 33 0.54 -8.74 1.94
CA ALA A 33 1.79 -8.47 1.22
C ALA A 33 1.55 -8.08 -0.24
N LEU A 34 0.69 -8.81 -0.95
CA LEU A 34 0.37 -8.53 -2.35
C LEU A 34 -0.29 -7.17 -2.53
N ILE A 35 -1.30 -6.84 -1.71
CA ILE A 35 -2.00 -5.56 -1.81
C ILE A 35 -1.04 -4.41 -1.45
N THR A 36 -0.24 -4.56 -0.41
CA THR A 36 0.78 -3.57 -0.02
C THR A 36 1.75 -3.29 -1.17
N SER A 37 2.22 -4.35 -1.84
CA SER A 37 3.10 -4.23 -3.02
C SER A 37 2.40 -3.57 -4.21
N LEU A 38 1.13 -3.92 -4.49
CA LEU A 38 0.36 -3.30 -5.58
C LEU A 38 0.08 -1.81 -5.36
N LEU A 39 -0.06 -1.40 -4.10
CA LEU A 39 -0.25 -0.01 -3.70
C LEU A 39 1.07 0.80 -3.73
N GLY A 40 2.21 0.12 -3.91
CA GLY A 40 3.53 0.75 -3.83
C GLY A 40 3.86 1.24 -2.42
N MET A 41 3.32 0.57 -1.39
CA MET A 41 3.57 0.88 0.01
C MET A 41 4.55 -0.14 0.56
N ASP A 42 5.81 0.26 0.73
CA ASP A 42 6.77 -0.56 1.44
C ASP A 42 6.49 -0.55 2.95
N ASP A 43 6.74 -1.69 3.60
CA ASP A 43 6.61 -1.81 5.07
C ASP A 43 7.74 -1.09 5.85
N ALA A 44 8.58 -0.33 5.13
CA ALA A 44 9.67 0.41 5.77
C ALA A 44 9.11 1.59 6.56
N ASP A 45 9.23 1.55 7.89
CA ASP A 45 8.86 2.65 8.78
C ASP A 45 9.67 3.93 8.51
N ALA A 46 10.86 3.79 7.97
CA ALA A 46 11.75 4.89 7.59
C ALA A 46 12.26 4.71 6.16
N VAL A 47 12.21 5.77 5.39
CA VAL A 47 12.67 5.83 4.00
C VAL A 47 13.64 6.99 3.85
N ASP A 48 14.80 6.73 3.25
CA ASP A 48 15.75 7.74 2.83
C ASP A 48 15.60 7.97 1.33
N GLN A 49 15.39 9.21 0.92
CA GLN A 49 15.19 9.58 -0.47
C GLN A 49 16.10 10.71 -0.89
N LEU A 50 16.86 10.48 -1.98
CA LEU A 50 17.70 11.49 -2.60
C LEU A 50 16.94 12.23 -3.70
N ILE A 51 16.93 13.55 -3.63
CA ILE A 51 16.21 14.43 -4.57
C ILE A 51 17.17 15.51 -5.08
N ASN A 52 17.23 15.71 -6.40
CA ASN A 52 18.01 16.80 -6.98
C ASN A 52 17.38 18.16 -6.68
N THR A 53 18.17 19.09 -6.15
CA THR A 53 17.74 20.46 -5.83
C THR A 53 18.15 21.45 -6.92
N LYS A 54 17.31 22.46 -7.09
CA LYS A 54 17.56 23.61 -7.99
C LYS A 54 17.20 24.91 -7.28
N PRO A 55 17.97 26.00 -7.47
CA PRO A 55 17.72 27.27 -6.79
C PRO A 55 16.35 27.92 -7.08
N THR A 56 15.73 27.54 -8.19
CA THR A 56 14.41 28.05 -8.61
C THR A 56 13.24 27.23 -8.08
N ARG A 57 13.51 26.11 -7.40
CA ARG A 57 12.47 25.17 -6.97
C ARG A 57 12.49 25.01 -5.45
N ARG A 58 11.35 25.22 -4.82
CA ARG A 58 11.15 25.04 -3.37
C ARG A 58 10.26 23.85 -3.02
N LYS A 59 9.51 23.33 -3.99
CA LYS A 59 8.53 22.26 -3.81
C LYS A 59 9.07 20.96 -4.39
N TYR A 60 9.16 19.94 -3.55
CA TYR A 60 9.67 18.62 -3.92
C TYR A 60 8.65 17.56 -3.52
N PHE A 61 8.63 16.45 -4.27
CA PHE A 61 7.72 15.34 -4.03
C PHE A 61 8.51 14.17 -3.44
N LEU A 62 8.03 13.65 -2.34
CA LEU A 62 8.52 12.39 -1.79
C LEU A 62 7.96 11.23 -2.59
N SER A 63 8.68 10.12 -2.64
CA SER A 63 8.24 8.89 -3.34
C SER A 63 6.96 8.33 -2.73
N SER A 64 6.79 8.51 -1.41
CA SER A 64 5.56 8.15 -0.73
C SER A 64 4.69 9.39 -0.50
N PRO A 65 3.52 9.46 -1.12
CA PRO A 65 2.53 10.51 -0.85
C PRO A 65 1.90 10.39 0.55
N SER A 66 2.09 9.25 1.23
CA SER A 66 1.62 9.00 2.60
C SER A 66 2.69 9.26 3.67
N ALA A 67 3.72 10.05 3.36
CA ALA A 67 4.70 10.46 4.35
C ALA A 67 4.02 11.17 5.53
N THR A 68 4.25 10.66 6.75
CA THR A 68 3.61 11.17 7.98
C THR A 68 4.49 12.13 8.73
N SER A 69 5.79 11.91 8.72
CA SER A 69 6.76 12.78 9.37
C SER A 69 8.09 12.76 8.65
N VAL A 70 8.78 13.87 8.67
CA VAL A 70 10.16 13.99 8.22
C VAL A 70 11.07 13.96 9.45
N THR A 71 11.99 13.03 9.47
CA THR A 71 12.93 12.87 10.59
C THR A 71 14.15 13.74 10.38
N LYS A 72 14.64 13.82 9.14
CA LYS A 72 15.84 14.58 8.82
C LYS A 72 15.80 15.07 7.37
N VAL A 73 16.31 16.28 7.14
CA VAL A 73 16.56 16.82 5.80
C VAL A 73 17.98 17.33 5.77
N THR A 74 18.76 16.91 4.78
CA THR A 74 20.08 17.49 4.49
C THR A 74 20.13 18.01 3.07
N ILE A 75 20.86 19.07 2.82
CA ILE A 75 21.13 19.59 1.46
C ILE A 75 22.63 19.72 1.31
N ASN A 76 23.21 19.00 0.35
CA ASN A 76 24.65 18.92 0.14
C ASN A 76 25.38 18.61 1.47
N ASP A 77 24.91 17.57 2.18
CA ASP A 77 25.40 17.09 3.50
C ASP A 77 25.22 18.07 4.66
N ASN A 78 24.59 19.23 4.45
CA ASN A 78 24.29 20.16 5.53
C ASN A 78 22.86 19.92 6.03
N GLU A 79 22.70 19.70 7.33
CA GLU A 79 21.40 19.49 7.96
C GLU A 79 20.58 20.78 7.95
N ILE A 80 19.30 20.66 7.60
CA ILE A 80 18.35 21.76 7.52
C ILE A 80 17.46 21.75 8.75
N ASP A 81 17.35 22.90 9.40
CA ASP A 81 16.48 23.09 10.55
C ASP A 81 15.02 22.73 10.17
N PRO A 82 14.29 21.96 11.03
CA PRO A 82 12.88 21.64 10.83
C PRO A 82 11.97 22.87 10.60
N GLU A 83 12.35 24.03 11.12
CA GLU A 83 11.62 25.28 10.87
C GLU A 83 11.75 25.79 9.43
N GLN A 84 12.74 25.35 8.69
CA GLN A 84 13.05 25.80 7.32
C GLN A 84 12.29 25.03 6.23
N TYR A 85 11.53 23.97 6.57
CA TYR A 85 10.71 23.22 5.66
C TYR A 85 9.34 22.90 6.27
N LYS A 86 8.42 22.43 5.42
CA LYS A 86 7.10 21.94 5.83
C LYS A 86 6.72 20.73 5.01
N LEU A 87 6.28 19.67 5.67
CA LEU A 87 5.66 18.51 5.03
C LEU A 87 4.15 18.76 4.91
N TYR A 88 3.59 18.46 3.74
CA TYR A 88 2.16 18.45 3.46
C TYR A 88 1.65 17.02 3.30
N SER A 89 0.32 16.85 3.45
CA SER A 89 -0.38 15.55 3.44
C SER A 89 -0.17 14.71 2.19
N ASP A 90 0.25 15.33 1.08
CA ASP A 90 0.42 14.63 -0.21
C ASP A 90 1.89 14.20 -0.45
N GLY A 91 2.69 14.07 0.61
CA GLY A 91 4.12 13.77 0.49
C GLY A 91 4.90 14.89 -0.18
N ILE A 92 4.45 16.13 -0.03
CA ILE A 92 5.12 17.30 -0.57
C ILE A 92 5.93 17.96 0.53
N ILE A 93 7.24 18.10 0.30
CA ILE A 93 8.10 18.92 1.13
C ILE A 93 8.30 20.29 0.49
N LEU A 94 8.00 21.35 1.24
CA LEU A 94 8.16 22.73 0.82
C LEU A 94 9.28 23.40 1.64
N LEU A 95 10.35 23.82 0.97
CA LEU A 95 11.41 24.59 1.59
C LEU A 95 10.98 26.06 1.68
N LYS A 96 11.26 26.71 2.82
CA LYS A 96 10.96 28.14 3.03
C LYS A 96 12.01 29.07 2.39
N PHE A 97 13.06 28.51 1.84
CA PHE A 97 14.16 29.24 1.19
C PHE A 97 14.46 28.64 -0.20
N ASN A 98 15.29 29.31 -0.99
CA ASN A 98 15.80 28.77 -2.25
C ASN A 98 17.01 27.89 -1.95
N PRO A 99 16.92 26.57 -2.21
CA PRO A 99 18.06 25.68 -1.95
C PRO A 99 19.20 25.95 -2.93
N PRO A 100 20.44 25.64 -2.57
CA PRO A 100 21.53 25.58 -3.53
C PRO A 100 21.28 24.45 -4.55
N GLU A 101 21.95 24.52 -5.69
CA GLU A 101 21.99 23.42 -6.64
C GLU A 101 22.77 22.24 -6.02
N GLY A 102 22.25 21.03 -6.21
CA GLY A 102 22.86 19.82 -5.68
C GLY A 102 21.83 18.75 -5.36
N TYR A 103 21.95 18.15 -4.19
CA TYR A 103 21.04 17.09 -3.75
C TYR A 103 20.52 17.37 -2.34
N MET A 104 19.29 16.92 -2.13
CA MET A 104 18.61 16.90 -0.84
C MET A 104 18.36 15.44 -0.48
N ASP A 105 18.79 15.03 0.68
CA ASP A 105 18.48 13.75 1.28
C ASP A 105 17.41 13.95 2.34
N VAL A 106 16.32 13.19 2.25
CA VAL A 106 15.17 13.31 3.14
C VAL A 106 14.90 11.96 3.78
N ALA A 107 15.12 11.89 5.09
CA ALA A 107 14.70 10.77 5.91
C ALA A 107 13.27 11.04 6.43
N TYR A 108 12.33 10.18 6.09
CA TYR A 108 10.93 10.35 6.50
C TYR A 108 10.29 9.01 6.85
N THR A 109 9.24 9.08 7.66
CA THR A 109 8.41 7.92 7.97
C THR A 109 7.28 7.81 6.98
N GLN A 110 7.18 6.67 6.35
CA GLN A 110 6.08 6.35 5.45
C GLN A 110 4.88 5.91 6.30
N GLY A 111 3.74 6.55 6.10
CA GLY A 111 2.47 6.16 6.68
C GLY A 111 1.68 5.28 5.72
N GLY A 112 0.99 4.29 6.26
CA GLY A 112 -0.07 3.59 5.56
C GLY A 112 -1.40 4.36 5.66
N PHE A 113 -2.51 3.69 5.28
CA PHE A 113 -3.84 4.20 5.57
C PHE A 113 -4.12 4.14 7.08
N ASN A 114 -4.59 5.25 7.64
CA ASN A 114 -5.04 5.27 9.03
C ASN A 114 -6.27 6.21 9.17
N PRO A 115 -7.48 5.67 9.26
CA PRO A 115 -7.83 4.24 9.22
C PRO A 115 -7.69 3.64 7.80
N ILE A 116 -7.56 2.32 7.74
CA ILE A 116 -7.58 1.58 6.47
C ILE A 116 -9.00 1.67 5.89
N PRO A 117 -9.17 2.04 4.61
CA PRO A 117 -10.46 2.09 3.95
C PRO A 117 -11.18 0.73 4.00
N GLU A 118 -12.47 0.74 4.31
CA GLU A 118 -13.26 -0.48 4.49
C GLU A 118 -13.43 -1.29 3.19
N ASP A 119 -13.49 -0.61 2.04
CA ASP A 119 -13.55 -1.25 0.72
C ASP A 119 -12.22 -1.93 0.38
N LEU A 120 -11.07 -1.39 0.82
CA LEU A 120 -9.77 -2.05 0.68
C LEU A 120 -9.68 -3.30 1.57
N LYS A 121 -10.21 -3.25 2.79
CA LYS A 121 -10.35 -4.43 3.66
C LYS A 121 -11.25 -5.48 3.02
N LEU A 122 -12.39 -5.04 2.47
CA LEU A 122 -13.30 -5.92 1.75
C LEU A 122 -12.59 -6.60 0.57
N ALA A 123 -11.87 -5.86 -0.25
CA ALA A 123 -11.10 -6.40 -1.38
C ALA A 123 -10.08 -7.46 -0.92
N ALA A 124 -9.40 -7.22 0.20
CA ALA A 124 -8.46 -8.18 0.77
C ALA A 124 -9.16 -9.46 1.27
N CYS A 125 -10.30 -9.34 1.96
CA CYS A 125 -11.11 -10.49 2.38
C CYS A 125 -11.62 -11.30 1.18
N MET A 126 -12.11 -10.63 0.14
CA MET A 126 -12.56 -11.27 -1.10
C MET A 126 -11.41 -12.01 -1.81
N LEU A 127 -10.20 -11.48 -1.77
CA LEU A 127 -9.02 -12.13 -2.35
C LEU A 127 -8.66 -13.41 -1.61
N VAL A 128 -8.68 -13.39 -0.28
CA VAL A 128 -8.47 -14.58 0.56
C VAL A 128 -9.54 -15.64 0.29
N ASP A 129 -10.81 -15.23 0.22
CA ASP A 129 -11.94 -16.13 -0.07
C ASP A 129 -11.81 -16.76 -1.46
N HIS A 130 -11.38 -15.98 -2.46
CA HIS A 130 -11.10 -16.47 -3.82
C HIS A 130 -10.01 -17.55 -3.82
N TRP A 131 -8.91 -17.34 -3.09
CA TRP A 131 -7.85 -18.34 -2.97
C TRP A 131 -8.28 -19.57 -2.17
N HIS A 132 -8.99 -19.36 -1.08
CA HIS A 132 -9.47 -20.45 -0.22
C HIS A 132 -10.43 -21.39 -0.94
N LYS A 133 -11.35 -20.83 -1.73
CA LYS A 133 -12.29 -21.60 -2.57
C LYS A 133 -11.64 -22.22 -3.79
N GLN A 134 -10.36 -21.93 -4.05
CA GLN A 134 -9.64 -22.36 -5.24
C GLN A 134 -10.34 -21.94 -6.55
N ASP A 135 -11.00 -20.79 -6.56
CA ASP A 135 -11.74 -20.24 -7.70
C ASP A 135 -10.79 -19.72 -8.83
N TYR A 136 -9.47 -19.96 -8.68
CA TYR A 136 -8.48 -19.68 -9.72
C TYR A 136 -8.54 -20.66 -10.91
N ARG A 137 -9.38 -21.68 -10.86
CA ARG A 137 -9.61 -22.57 -11.99
C ARG A 137 -10.39 -21.85 -13.07
N GLN A 138 -9.92 -21.92 -14.32
CA GLN A 138 -10.54 -21.22 -15.43
C GLN A 138 -11.95 -21.76 -15.75
N ALA A 139 -12.20 -23.04 -15.51
CA ALA A 139 -13.50 -23.64 -15.68
C ALA A 139 -13.66 -24.90 -14.81
N LYS A 140 -14.89 -25.15 -14.35
CA LYS A 140 -15.26 -26.38 -13.64
C LYS A 140 -16.52 -26.94 -14.29
N THR A 141 -16.44 -28.20 -14.78
CA THR A 141 -17.60 -28.89 -15.33
C THR A 141 -18.21 -29.79 -14.26
N ILE A 142 -19.48 -29.59 -13.93
CA ILE A 142 -20.25 -30.40 -12.99
C ILE A 142 -21.56 -30.76 -13.66
N GLY A 143 -21.86 -32.07 -13.79
CA GLY A 143 -23.14 -32.53 -14.33
C GLY A 143 -23.45 -32.14 -15.78
N GLY A 144 -22.41 -31.85 -16.58
CA GLY A 144 -22.58 -31.39 -17.96
C GLY A 144 -22.68 -29.88 -18.14
N GLU A 145 -22.75 -29.12 -17.09
CA GLU A 145 -22.66 -27.65 -17.11
C GLU A 145 -21.23 -27.19 -16.81
N THR A 146 -20.74 -26.25 -17.63
CA THR A 146 -19.41 -25.66 -17.46
C THR A 146 -19.54 -24.27 -16.87
N VAL A 147 -19.05 -24.13 -15.64
CA VAL A 147 -18.89 -22.81 -14.99
C VAL A 147 -17.52 -22.28 -15.32
N THR A 148 -17.48 -21.15 -16.00
CA THR A 148 -16.23 -20.47 -16.34
C THR A 148 -15.99 -19.36 -15.30
N PHE A 149 -14.82 -19.38 -14.68
CA PHE A 149 -14.40 -18.34 -13.74
C PHE A 149 -13.59 -17.29 -14.49
N ASN A 150 -13.94 -16.02 -14.31
CA ASN A 150 -13.15 -14.92 -14.87
C ASN A 150 -11.86 -14.75 -14.04
N SER A 151 -10.80 -15.46 -14.42
CA SER A 151 -9.48 -15.21 -13.88
C SER A 151 -8.70 -14.31 -14.83
N THR A 152 -8.26 -13.17 -14.32
CA THR A 152 -7.27 -12.35 -15.04
C THR A 152 -5.92 -13.07 -15.08
N LYS A 153 -5.07 -12.72 -16.05
CA LYS A 153 -3.70 -13.26 -16.20
C LYS A 153 -2.84 -13.10 -14.92
N SER A 154 -3.24 -12.24 -13.98
CA SER A 154 -2.55 -11.95 -12.72
C SER A 154 -3.04 -12.78 -11.53
N GLY A 155 -4.03 -13.68 -11.70
CA GLY A 155 -4.61 -14.46 -10.58
C GLY A 155 -5.45 -13.64 -9.59
N ILE A 156 -5.67 -12.35 -9.85
CA ILE A 156 -6.52 -11.47 -9.05
C ILE A 156 -7.79 -11.19 -9.87
N PRO A 157 -9.00 -11.45 -9.33
CA PRO A 157 -10.24 -11.08 -9.98
C PRO A 157 -10.31 -9.59 -10.31
N GLU A 158 -10.85 -9.25 -11.48
CA GLU A 158 -10.81 -7.87 -12.00
C GLU A 158 -11.53 -6.87 -11.09
N HIS A 159 -12.65 -7.26 -10.47
CA HIS A 159 -13.37 -6.41 -9.54
C HIS A 159 -12.55 -6.09 -8.26
N ILE A 160 -11.75 -7.06 -7.76
CA ILE A 160 -10.84 -6.83 -6.63
C ILE A 160 -9.72 -5.88 -7.05
N ARG A 161 -9.16 -6.12 -8.23
CA ARG A 161 -8.13 -5.27 -8.80
C ARG A 161 -8.58 -3.82 -8.97
N THR A 162 -9.80 -3.61 -9.46
CA THR A 162 -10.38 -2.28 -9.64
C THR A 162 -10.45 -1.51 -8.31
N ILE A 163 -10.85 -2.17 -7.22
CA ILE A 163 -10.87 -1.54 -5.90
C ILE A 163 -9.45 -1.14 -5.47
N ILE A 164 -8.47 -2.03 -5.63
CA ILE A 164 -7.08 -1.75 -5.25
C ILE A 164 -6.52 -0.58 -6.09
N GLU A 165 -6.83 -0.54 -7.39
CA GLU A 165 -6.35 0.51 -8.31
C GLU A 165 -6.86 1.92 -7.96
N VAL A 166 -8.04 2.04 -7.30
CA VAL A 166 -8.54 3.34 -6.79
C VAL A 166 -7.55 3.96 -5.79
N TYR A 167 -6.85 3.12 -5.02
CA TYR A 167 -5.90 3.54 -3.99
C TYR A 167 -4.45 3.53 -4.47
N ARG A 168 -4.20 2.98 -5.66
CA ARG A 168 -2.88 3.01 -6.27
C ARG A 168 -2.56 4.43 -6.71
N ARG A 169 -1.62 5.05 -6.02
CA ARG A 169 -1.12 6.38 -6.38
C ARG A 169 -0.04 6.22 -7.45
N VAL A 170 -0.22 6.91 -8.56
CA VAL A 170 0.74 6.99 -9.67
C VAL A 170 1.83 8.01 -9.35
#